data_59adfa785d3370600be1b3a2f13768f3
#
_entry.id   59adfa785d3370600be1b3a2f13768f3
#
_cell.length_a   1.000
_cell.length_b   1.000
_cell.length_c   1.000
_cell.angle_alpha   90.00
_cell.angle_beta   90.00
_cell.angle_gamma   90.00
#
_symmetry.space_group_name_H-M   'P 1'
#
loop_
_entity.id
_entity.type
_entity.pdbx_description
1 polymer ?
#
loop_
_entity_poly.entity_id
_entity_poly.type
_entity_poly.pdbx_seq_one_letter_code
_entity_poly.pdbx_strand_id
1 'polypeptide(L)'
;MKRLVMDIETTGLSPRLNRTLTVGMLLVDVEREFFNILDSNHVFIKYNKGVVNPAAMKVNKINIVEHNKTAIEEDEACEEINHFIDKNRLHDTTLLGHNFHFDRGFLNALFNKVGIIPKLHNEHEDTMRIWRGLKREGIIPFEFRSTLGTIANHFNIDYKKAHDALADCHITAKVYYEMLKISNNEKDDS
;
A
#
# COMPACT_ATOMS: atom_id res chain seq x y z
N MET A 1 -14.83 -1.21 10.54
CA MET A 1 -14.46 0.11 9.95
C MET A 1 -13.76 -0.06 8.61
N LYS A 2 -14.12 0.79 7.61
CA LYS A 2 -13.50 0.71 6.29
C LYS A 2 -12.07 1.27 6.27
N ARG A 3 -11.19 0.63 5.49
CA ARG A 3 -9.85 1.12 5.14
C ARG A 3 -9.61 0.92 3.65
N LEU A 4 -9.01 1.90 3.01
CA LEU A 4 -8.48 1.75 1.67
C LEU A 4 -6.99 1.46 1.77
N VAL A 5 -6.62 0.22 1.55
CA VAL A 5 -5.22 -0.21 1.53
C VAL A 5 -4.63 0.11 0.17
N MET A 6 -3.47 0.74 0.17
CA MET A 6 -2.75 1.09 -1.05
C MET A 6 -1.29 0.72 -0.95
N ASP A 7 -0.75 0.28 -2.06
CA ASP A 7 0.67 -0.02 -2.28
C ASP A 7 1.04 0.30 -3.73
N ILE A 8 2.32 0.58 -4.00
CA ILE A 8 2.79 0.93 -5.34
C ILE A 8 4.07 0.19 -5.69
N GLU A 9 4.25 -0.10 -6.99
CA GLU A 9 5.54 -0.45 -7.55
C GLU A 9 6.11 0.71 -8.35
N THR A 10 7.43 0.89 -8.27
CA THR A 10 8.11 2.06 -8.84
C THR A 10 9.40 1.70 -9.56
N THR A 11 9.89 2.61 -10.40
CA THR A 11 11.21 2.48 -11.04
C THR A 11 12.38 2.85 -10.12
N GLY A 12 12.15 3.18 -8.85
CA GLY A 12 13.18 3.55 -7.87
C GLY A 12 12.62 4.25 -6.65
N LEU A 13 13.47 4.93 -5.88
CA LEU A 13 13.12 5.44 -4.54
C LEU A 13 12.78 6.93 -4.48
N SER A 14 12.95 7.68 -5.56
CA SER A 14 12.75 9.13 -5.58
C SER A 14 11.57 9.52 -6.46
N PRO A 15 10.47 10.07 -5.91
CA PRO A 15 9.32 10.50 -6.72
C PRO A 15 9.63 11.64 -7.70
N ARG A 16 10.77 12.33 -7.54
CA ARG A 16 11.24 13.34 -8.50
C ARG A 16 11.86 12.73 -9.75
N LEU A 17 12.59 11.62 -9.60
CA LEU A 17 13.40 11.00 -10.65
C LEU A 17 12.73 9.75 -11.23
N ASN A 18 12.09 8.99 -10.39
CA ASN A 18 11.49 7.71 -10.72
C ASN A 18 9.99 7.83 -11.01
N ARG A 19 9.39 6.76 -11.48
CA ARG A 19 7.98 6.71 -11.88
C ARG A 19 7.24 5.60 -11.15
N THR A 20 5.97 5.84 -10.88
CA THR A 20 5.02 4.79 -10.47
C THR A 20 4.75 3.89 -11.67
N LEU A 21 4.81 2.59 -11.45
CA LEU A 21 4.50 1.56 -12.46
C LEU A 21 3.14 0.92 -12.21
N THR A 22 2.84 0.62 -10.95
CA THR A 22 1.53 0.05 -10.58
C THR A 22 1.00 0.68 -9.30
N VAL A 23 -0.32 0.70 -9.16
CA VAL A 23 -1.03 1.08 -7.93
C VAL A 23 -2.01 -0.03 -7.58
N GLY A 24 -1.78 -0.69 -6.46
CA GLY A 24 -2.73 -1.61 -5.85
C GLY A 24 -3.69 -0.85 -4.94
N MET A 25 -4.97 -1.18 -5.02
CA MET A 25 -6.02 -0.66 -4.15
C MET A 25 -6.88 -1.81 -3.64
N LEU A 26 -7.06 -1.90 -2.34
CA LEU A 26 -7.87 -2.94 -1.69
C LEU A 26 -8.78 -2.28 -0.65
N LEU A 27 -10.08 -2.32 -0.89
CA LEU A 27 -11.06 -1.86 0.09
C LEU A 27 -11.41 -3.00 1.04
N VAL A 28 -11.17 -2.77 2.33
CA VAL A 28 -11.52 -3.73 3.38
C VAL A 28 -12.46 -3.11 4.39
N ASP A 29 -13.33 -3.94 4.99
CA ASP A 29 -14.00 -3.65 6.23
C ASP A 29 -13.40 -4.53 7.31
N VAL A 30 -12.75 -3.90 8.29
CA VAL A 30 -11.90 -4.59 9.25
C VAL A 30 -12.13 -4.06 10.66
N GLU A 31 -12.34 -4.99 11.59
CA GLU A 31 -12.35 -4.76 13.04
C GLU A 31 -11.66 -5.96 13.70
N ARG A 32 -11.52 -5.91 15.01
CA ARG A 32 -10.85 -6.98 15.78
C ARG A 32 -11.46 -8.37 15.51
N GLU A 33 -12.79 -8.43 15.33
CA GLU A 33 -13.54 -9.68 15.25
C GLU A 33 -13.82 -10.14 13.81
N PHE A 34 -13.60 -9.27 12.83
CA PHE A 34 -13.85 -9.61 11.43
C PHE A 34 -12.93 -8.90 10.43
N PHE A 35 -12.80 -9.54 9.29
CA PHE A 35 -12.04 -9.04 8.16
C PHE A 35 -12.72 -9.42 6.85
N ASN A 36 -13.21 -8.43 6.12
CA ASN A 36 -13.88 -8.62 4.84
C ASN A 36 -13.23 -7.77 3.75
N ILE A 37 -12.96 -8.36 2.60
CA ILE A 37 -12.57 -7.66 1.38
C ILE A 37 -13.85 -7.26 0.65
N LEU A 38 -13.98 -5.97 0.31
CA LEU A 38 -15.18 -5.40 -0.31
C LEU A 38 -14.99 -5.16 -1.81
N ASP A 39 -13.84 -4.63 -2.21
CA ASP A 39 -13.50 -4.34 -3.61
C ASP A 39 -11.99 -4.24 -3.77
N SER A 40 -11.48 -4.37 -4.99
CA SER A 40 -10.07 -4.19 -5.29
C SER A 40 -9.86 -3.70 -6.71
N ASN A 41 -8.75 -2.99 -6.93
CA ASN A 41 -8.29 -2.62 -8.26
C ASN A 41 -6.76 -2.65 -8.32
N HIS A 42 -6.22 -2.95 -9.50
CA HIS A 42 -4.79 -2.93 -9.79
C HIS A 42 -4.54 -2.17 -11.08
N VAL A 43 -4.06 -0.93 -10.95
CA VAL A 43 -3.80 -0.02 -12.07
C VAL A 43 -2.36 -0.19 -12.54
N PHE A 44 -2.17 -0.45 -13.84
CA PHE A 44 -0.86 -0.57 -14.48
C PHE A 44 -0.58 0.70 -15.28
N ILE A 45 0.50 1.42 -14.94
CA ILE A 45 0.80 2.76 -15.45
C ILE A 45 1.98 2.68 -16.42
N LYS A 46 1.79 3.19 -17.61
CA LYS A 46 2.77 3.15 -18.68
C LYS A 46 4.02 3.94 -18.34
N TYR A 47 5.15 3.29 -18.47
CA TYR A 47 6.45 3.95 -18.34
C TYR A 47 6.85 4.60 -19.67
N ASN A 48 6.84 5.92 -19.72
CA ASN A 48 7.24 6.69 -20.90
C ASN A 48 8.66 7.22 -20.81
N LYS A 49 9.05 7.76 -19.65
CA LYS A 49 10.40 8.33 -19.41
C LYS A 49 10.67 8.52 -17.91
N GLY A 50 11.91 8.48 -17.54
CA GLY A 50 12.37 8.71 -16.17
C GLY A 50 13.65 7.94 -15.88
N VAL A 51 14.10 7.97 -14.64
CA VAL A 51 15.22 7.15 -14.19
C VAL A 51 14.73 5.79 -13.75
N VAL A 52 15.38 4.74 -14.23
CA VAL A 52 15.15 3.36 -13.79
C VAL A 52 16.29 2.93 -12.90
N ASN A 53 15.98 2.54 -11.67
CA ASN A 53 16.95 1.99 -10.75
C ASN A 53 16.98 0.46 -10.87
N PRO A 54 18.09 -0.16 -11.30
CA PRO A 54 18.17 -1.61 -11.47
C PRO A 54 17.88 -2.41 -10.20
N ALA A 55 18.19 -1.87 -9.01
CA ALA A 55 17.91 -2.51 -7.74
C ALA A 55 16.39 -2.57 -7.46
N ALA A 56 15.65 -1.49 -7.76
CA ALA A 56 14.19 -1.49 -7.64
C ALA A 56 13.56 -2.50 -8.60
N MET A 57 13.99 -2.52 -9.87
CA MET A 57 13.49 -3.47 -10.87
C MET A 57 13.80 -4.92 -10.53
N LYS A 58 14.93 -5.18 -9.83
CA LYS A 58 15.26 -6.53 -9.32
C LYS A 58 14.29 -6.96 -8.20
N VAL A 59 13.79 -6.03 -7.41
CA VAL A 59 12.84 -6.29 -6.33
C VAL A 59 11.47 -6.58 -6.89
N ASN A 60 10.88 -5.67 -7.67
CA ASN A 60 9.52 -5.82 -8.18
C ASN A 60 9.42 -6.73 -9.42
N LYS A 61 10.55 -7.07 -10.05
CA LYS A 61 10.63 -8.00 -11.20
C LYS A 61 9.81 -7.56 -12.43
N ILE A 62 9.40 -6.30 -12.51
CA ILE A 62 8.63 -5.78 -13.64
C ILE A 62 9.53 -5.65 -14.87
N ASN A 63 9.14 -6.32 -15.95
CA ASN A 63 9.70 -6.09 -17.27
C ASN A 63 8.94 -4.93 -17.93
N ILE A 64 9.59 -3.76 -18.04
CA ILE A 64 8.95 -2.53 -18.56
C ILE A 64 8.36 -2.71 -19.97
N VAL A 65 9.01 -3.50 -20.84
CA VAL A 65 8.53 -3.71 -22.21
C VAL A 65 7.22 -4.49 -22.20
N GLU A 66 7.14 -5.56 -21.42
CA GLU A 66 5.92 -6.37 -21.29
C GLU A 66 4.83 -5.59 -20.53
N HIS A 67 5.22 -4.90 -19.46
CA HIS A 67 4.33 -4.04 -18.67
C HIS A 67 3.63 -2.99 -19.53
N ASN A 68 4.37 -2.30 -20.41
CA ASN A 68 3.82 -1.26 -21.26
C ASN A 68 2.81 -1.76 -22.33
N LYS A 69 2.71 -3.08 -22.55
CA LYS A 69 1.72 -3.62 -23.52
C LYS A 69 0.28 -3.51 -23.03
N THR A 70 0.09 -3.51 -21.71
CA THR A 70 -1.24 -3.50 -21.08
C THR A 70 -1.46 -2.29 -20.17
N ALA A 71 -0.41 -1.53 -19.90
CA ALA A 71 -0.45 -0.36 -19.04
C ALA A 71 -1.11 0.84 -19.74
N ILE A 72 -1.84 1.65 -19.00
CA ILE A 72 -2.54 2.85 -19.44
C ILE A 72 -1.69 4.11 -19.19
N GLU A 73 -2.03 5.22 -19.83
CA GLU A 73 -1.32 6.49 -19.67
C GLU A 73 -1.52 7.05 -18.23
N GLU A 74 -0.63 7.93 -17.80
CA GLU A 74 -0.62 8.44 -16.42
C GLU A 74 -1.90 9.23 -16.05
N ASP A 75 -2.48 9.97 -16.98
CA ASP A 75 -3.74 10.71 -16.77
C ASP A 75 -4.93 9.75 -16.64
N GLU A 76 -5.04 8.77 -17.53
CA GLU A 76 -6.05 7.72 -17.46
C GLU A 76 -5.94 6.93 -16.14
N ALA A 77 -4.72 6.64 -15.70
CA ALA A 77 -4.49 5.96 -14.42
C ALA A 77 -4.95 6.80 -13.22
N CYS A 78 -4.70 8.11 -13.22
CA CYS A 78 -5.20 9.01 -12.18
C CYS A 78 -6.72 9.09 -12.16
N GLU A 79 -7.36 9.10 -13.33
CA GLU A 79 -8.82 9.07 -13.45
C GLU A 79 -9.38 7.74 -12.94
N GLU A 80 -8.74 6.61 -13.24
CA GLU A 80 -9.16 5.29 -12.75
C GLU A 80 -9.03 5.17 -11.23
N ILE A 81 -7.95 5.69 -10.63
CA ILE A 81 -7.80 5.77 -9.17
C ILE A 81 -8.93 6.59 -8.57
N ASN A 82 -9.21 7.79 -9.11
CA ASN A 82 -10.30 8.65 -8.65
C ASN A 82 -11.68 8.00 -8.84
N HIS A 83 -11.88 7.28 -9.96
CA HIS A 83 -13.12 6.53 -10.21
C HIS A 83 -13.35 5.44 -9.16
N PHE A 84 -12.31 4.70 -8.75
CA PHE A 84 -12.41 3.71 -7.68
C PHE A 84 -12.86 4.35 -6.35
N ILE A 85 -12.34 5.54 -6.02
CA ILE A 85 -12.74 6.33 -4.84
C ILE A 85 -14.22 6.71 -4.93
N ASP A 86 -14.65 7.27 -6.06
CA ASP A 86 -16.03 7.72 -6.28
C ASP A 86 -17.02 6.55 -6.24
N LYS A 87 -16.76 5.48 -7.00
CA LYS A 87 -17.57 4.27 -7.06
C LYS A 87 -17.86 3.70 -5.68
N ASN A 88 -16.85 3.68 -4.82
CA ASN A 88 -16.92 3.10 -3.48
C ASN A 88 -17.23 4.13 -2.38
N ARG A 89 -17.37 5.44 -2.72
CA ARG A 89 -17.65 6.55 -1.78
C ARG A 89 -16.61 6.65 -0.67
N LEU A 90 -15.32 6.71 -1.06
CA LEU A 90 -14.18 6.59 -0.12
C LEU A 90 -13.53 7.93 0.23
N HIS A 91 -14.16 9.07 -0.05
CA HIS A 91 -13.57 10.41 0.15
C HIS A 91 -13.09 10.65 1.59
N ASP A 92 -13.80 10.09 2.58
CA ASP A 92 -13.50 10.22 4.01
C ASP A 92 -12.94 8.91 4.60
N THR A 93 -12.50 7.97 3.74
CA THR A 93 -11.98 6.68 4.20
C THR A 93 -10.49 6.80 4.46
N THR A 94 -10.08 6.50 5.70
CA THR A 94 -8.66 6.46 6.09
C THR A 94 -7.88 5.48 5.20
N LEU A 95 -6.77 5.95 4.65
CA LEU A 95 -5.85 5.12 3.87
C LEU A 95 -5.03 4.23 4.80
N LEU A 96 -4.60 3.09 4.31
CA LEU A 96 -3.74 2.16 5.02
C LEU A 96 -2.60 1.71 4.10
N GLY A 97 -1.39 1.62 4.65
CA GLY A 97 -0.25 1.10 3.91
C GLY A 97 0.87 0.60 4.83
N HIS A 98 1.98 0.22 4.23
CA HIS A 98 3.20 -0.16 4.94
C HIS A 98 4.35 0.76 4.54
N ASN A 99 4.83 1.64 5.43
CA ASN A 99 5.71 2.77 5.11
C ASN A 99 5.05 3.75 4.12
N PHE A 100 3.77 4.01 4.33
CA PHE A 100 2.87 4.69 3.39
C PHE A 100 3.32 6.11 2.99
N HIS A 101 4.21 6.71 3.74
CA HIS A 101 4.81 7.99 3.34
C HIS A 101 5.52 7.91 1.98
N PHE A 102 6.14 6.77 1.68
CA PHE A 102 6.77 6.49 0.39
C PHE A 102 5.73 6.50 -0.73
N ASP A 103 4.67 5.71 -0.60
CA ASP A 103 3.58 5.58 -1.58
C ASP A 103 2.89 6.93 -1.81
N ARG A 104 2.57 7.64 -0.72
CA ARG A 104 1.96 8.97 -0.77
C ARG A 104 2.82 9.96 -1.57
N GLY A 105 4.14 9.91 -1.41
CA GLY A 105 5.06 10.76 -2.16
C GLY A 105 5.00 10.54 -3.67
N PHE A 106 4.93 9.29 -4.10
CA PHE A 106 4.79 8.92 -5.51
C PHE A 106 3.41 9.20 -6.08
N LEU A 107 2.34 8.91 -5.33
CA LEU A 107 0.97 9.26 -5.73
C LEU A 107 0.82 10.77 -5.94
N ASN A 108 1.31 11.58 -5.00
CA ASN A 108 1.30 13.03 -5.15
C ASN A 108 2.09 13.50 -6.39
N ALA A 109 3.25 12.91 -6.65
CA ALA A 109 4.06 13.25 -7.82
C ALA A 109 3.35 12.86 -9.13
N LEU A 110 2.66 11.72 -9.17
CA LEU A 110 1.87 11.24 -10.31
C LEU A 110 0.71 12.21 -10.62
N PHE A 111 -0.14 12.48 -9.64
CA PHE A 111 -1.29 13.38 -9.79
C PHE A 111 -0.89 14.80 -10.15
N ASN A 112 0.15 15.36 -9.49
CA ASN A 112 0.66 16.69 -9.79
C ASN A 112 1.22 16.80 -11.21
N LYS A 113 1.86 15.74 -11.71
CA LYS A 113 2.43 15.71 -13.06
C LYS A 113 1.37 15.84 -14.15
N VAL A 114 0.21 15.21 -13.95
CA VAL A 114 -0.90 15.24 -14.93
C VAL A 114 -1.90 16.36 -14.65
N GLY A 115 -1.79 17.07 -13.53
CA GLY A 115 -2.67 18.17 -13.14
C GLY A 115 -4.07 17.74 -12.72
N ILE A 116 -4.25 16.47 -12.32
CA ILE A 116 -5.50 15.94 -11.80
C ILE A 116 -5.49 16.03 -10.27
N ILE A 117 -6.62 16.41 -9.67
CA ILE A 117 -6.74 16.51 -8.21
C ILE A 117 -7.05 15.11 -7.65
N PRO A 118 -6.21 14.57 -6.72
CA PRO A 118 -6.49 13.29 -6.11
C PRO A 118 -7.71 13.38 -5.16
N LYS A 119 -8.60 12.41 -5.24
CA LYS A 119 -9.75 12.27 -4.33
C LYS A 119 -9.43 11.43 -3.09
N LEU A 120 -8.16 11.14 -2.87
CA LEU A 120 -7.65 10.37 -1.75
C LEU A 120 -7.75 11.16 -0.43
N HIS A 121 -8.26 10.51 0.61
CA HIS A 121 -8.30 11.11 1.94
C HIS A 121 -6.89 11.46 2.47
N ASN A 122 -6.80 12.51 3.28
CA ASN A 122 -5.49 12.96 3.81
C ASN A 122 -4.98 12.08 4.95
N GLU A 123 -5.88 11.53 5.75
CA GLU A 123 -5.49 10.68 6.88
C GLU A 123 -5.07 9.29 6.43
N HIS A 124 -4.08 8.75 7.09
CA HIS A 124 -3.60 7.41 6.84
C HIS A 124 -3.07 6.74 8.11
N GLU A 125 -3.20 5.43 8.14
CA GLU A 125 -2.54 4.53 9.07
C GLU A 125 -1.39 3.80 8.38
N ASP A 126 -0.38 3.44 9.16
CA ASP A 126 0.85 2.83 8.64
C ASP A 126 1.23 1.64 9.53
N THR A 127 1.16 0.44 8.97
CA THR A 127 1.46 -0.80 9.70
C THR A 127 2.88 -0.86 10.25
N MET A 128 3.87 -0.22 9.58
CA MET A 128 5.22 -0.10 10.12
C MET A 128 5.25 0.75 11.40
N ARG A 129 4.48 1.84 11.43
CA ARG A 129 4.39 2.72 12.61
C ARG A 129 3.67 2.03 13.77
N ILE A 130 2.56 1.33 13.47
CA ILE A 130 1.83 0.52 14.48
C ILE A 130 2.76 -0.54 15.07
N TRP A 131 3.47 -1.31 14.24
CA TRP A 131 4.44 -2.31 14.67
C TRP A 131 5.52 -1.74 15.60
N ARG A 132 6.06 -0.58 15.24
CA ARG A 132 7.04 0.13 16.08
C ARG A 132 6.43 0.61 17.39
N GLY A 133 5.15 0.92 17.44
CA GLY A 133 4.38 1.20 18.67
C GLY A 133 4.34 -0.02 19.57
N LEU A 134 3.87 -1.15 19.06
CA LEU A 134 3.78 -2.43 19.78
C LEU A 134 5.15 -2.89 20.37
N LYS A 135 6.24 -2.63 19.63
CA LYS A 135 7.60 -2.88 20.15
C LYS A 135 7.96 -1.99 21.32
N ARG A 136 7.60 -0.69 21.29
CA ARG A 136 7.86 0.23 22.40
C ARG A 136 7.05 -0.09 23.64
N GLU A 137 5.87 -0.67 23.46
CA GLU A 137 4.98 -1.14 24.53
C GLU A 137 5.40 -2.51 25.08
N GLY A 138 6.43 -3.15 24.49
CA GLY A 138 6.92 -4.46 24.93
C GLY A 138 6.09 -5.66 24.44
N ILE A 139 5.05 -5.43 23.66
CA ILE A 139 4.16 -6.47 23.12
C ILE A 139 4.88 -7.33 22.08
N ILE A 140 5.74 -6.71 21.29
CA ILE A 140 6.58 -7.36 20.28
C ILE A 140 8.06 -7.22 20.64
N PRO A 141 8.87 -8.29 20.56
CA PRO A 141 10.30 -8.23 20.80
C PRO A 141 11.01 -7.18 19.93
N PHE A 142 11.92 -6.43 20.53
CA PHE A 142 12.54 -5.26 19.90
C PHE A 142 13.43 -5.62 18.71
N GLU A 143 13.99 -6.82 18.67
CA GLU A 143 14.89 -7.33 17.63
C GLU A 143 14.19 -7.57 16.28
N PHE A 144 12.89 -7.75 16.22
CA PHE A 144 12.17 -7.92 14.98
C PHE A 144 12.25 -6.66 14.08
N ARG A 145 12.63 -6.83 12.82
CA ARG A 145 12.60 -5.73 11.85
C ARG A 145 11.17 -5.27 11.57
N SER A 146 11.02 -4.02 11.13
CA SER A 146 9.71 -3.44 10.80
C SER A 146 9.45 -3.47 9.28
N THR A 147 9.93 -4.50 8.56
CA THR A 147 9.63 -4.72 7.15
C THR A 147 8.34 -5.53 7.01
N LEU A 148 7.57 -5.32 5.94
CA LEU A 148 6.31 -6.05 5.70
C LEU A 148 6.52 -7.56 5.76
N GLY A 149 7.58 -8.08 5.12
CA GLY A 149 7.91 -9.51 5.16
C GLY A 149 8.21 -10.05 6.55
N THR A 150 8.95 -9.29 7.40
CA THR A 150 9.22 -9.72 8.79
C THR A 150 7.92 -9.80 9.59
N ILE A 151 7.04 -8.82 9.42
CA ILE A 151 5.76 -8.75 10.14
C ILE A 151 4.81 -9.84 9.64
N ALA A 152 4.71 -10.03 8.32
CA ALA A 152 3.91 -11.09 7.73
C ALA A 152 4.34 -12.48 8.24
N ASN A 153 5.66 -12.75 8.26
CA ASN A 153 6.20 -14.00 8.79
C ASN A 153 5.90 -14.20 10.29
N HIS A 154 5.95 -13.13 11.10
CA HIS A 154 5.58 -13.18 12.51
C HIS A 154 4.15 -13.67 12.73
N PHE A 155 3.22 -13.21 11.87
CA PHE A 155 1.81 -13.61 11.91
C PHE A 155 1.48 -14.83 11.05
N ASN A 156 2.47 -15.54 10.50
CA ASN A 156 2.29 -16.68 9.58
C ASN A 156 1.45 -16.35 8.33
N ILE A 157 1.54 -15.12 7.85
CA ILE A 157 0.90 -14.66 6.61
C ILE A 157 1.81 -15.01 5.43
N ASP A 158 1.24 -15.65 4.38
CA ASP A 158 2.00 -16.01 3.17
C ASP A 158 2.49 -14.75 2.43
N TYR A 159 3.81 -14.68 2.24
CA TYR A 159 4.53 -13.57 1.62
C TYR A 159 5.15 -13.92 0.25
N LYS A 160 4.79 -15.08 -0.34
CA LYS A 160 5.41 -15.58 -1.58
C LYS A 160 5.13 -14.73 -2.82
N LYS A 161 4.00 -14.02 -2.85
CA LYS A 161 3.57 -13.15 -3.96
C LYS A 161 3.95 -11.68 -3.74
N ALA A 162 4.80 -11.38 -2.79
CA ALA A 162 5.27 -10.02 -2.52
C ALA A 162 5.95 -9.39 -3.75
N HIS A 163 5.94 -8.05 -3.75
CA HIS A 163 6.42 -7.20 -4.84
C HIS A 163 5.49 -7.19 -6.07
N ASP A 164 4.20 -7.37 -5.81
CA ASP A 164 3.08 -7.02 -6.66
C ASP A 164 2.17 -6.12 -5.82
N ALA A 165 1.89 -4.91 -6.28
CA ALA A 165 1.24 -3.88 -5.46
C ALA A 165 -0.12 -4.35 -4.88
N LEU A 166 -0.94 -5.06 -5.63
CA LEU A 166 -2.20 -5.58 -5.10
C LEU A 166 -2.00 -6.72 -4.11
N ALA A 167 -1.02 -7.59 -4.35
CA ALA A 167 -0.68 -8.66 -3.40
C ALA A 167 -0.14 -8.08 -2.09
N ASP A 168 0.68 -7.01 -2.15
CA ASP A 168 1.20 -6.32 -0.96
C ASP A 168 0.09 -5.58 -0.20
N CYS A 169 -0.94 -5.05 -0.88
CA CYS A 169 -2.17 -4.58 -0.23
C CYS A 169 -2.86 -5.68 0.57
N HIS A 170 -3.00 -6.88 0.02
CA HIS A 170 -3.62 -8.02 0.73
C HIS A 170 -2.81 -8.45 1.96
N ILE A 171 -1.48 -8.45 1.86
CA ILE A 171 -0.58 -8.77 2.97
C ILE A 171 -0.69 -7.68 4.05
N THR A 172 -0.63 -6.41 3.66
CA THR A 172 -0.74 -5.25 4.55
C THR A 172 -2.07 -5.24 5.32
N ALA A 173 -3.18 -5.54 4.63
CA ALA A 173 -4.50 -5.64 5.26
C ALA A 173 -4.56 -6.74 6.31
N LYS A 174 -4.03 -7.93 6.02
CA LYS A 174 -3.97 -9.05 6.97
C LYS A 174 -3.06 -8.74 8.16
N VAL A 175 -1.88 -8.15 7.90
CA VAL A 175 -0.96 -7.69 8.95
C VAL A 175 -1.66 -6.69 9.88
N TYR A 176 -2.38 -5.72 9.30
CA TYR A 176 -3.15 -4.76 10.08
C TYR A 176 -4.21 -5.42 10.96
N TYR A 177 -4.95 -6.38 10.40
CA TYR A 177 -5.96 -7.15 11.14
C TYR A 177 -5.36 -7.90 12.34
N GLU A 178 -4.22 -8.57 12.16
CA GLU A 178 -3.55 -9.27 13.26
C GLU A 178 -3.04 -8.28 14.34
N MET A 179 -2.55 -7.11 13.93
CA MET A 179 -2.15 -6.06 14.87
C MET A 179 -3.32 -5.51 15.69
N LEU A 180 -4.52 -5.40 15.12
CA LEU A 180 -5.72 -4.98 15.85
C LEU A 180 -6.09 -5.96 16.96
N LYS A 181 -5.85 -7.25 16.76
CA LYS A 181 -6.14 -8.28 17.76
C LYS A 181 -5.23 -8.18 18.99
N ILE A 182 -3.94 -7.86 18.78
CA ILE A 182 -2.95 -7.87 19.87
C ILE A 182 -2.87 -6.54 20.61
N SER A 183 -3.20 -5.40 19.97
CA SER A 183 -3.04 -4.06 20.58
C SER A 183 -3.97 -3.76 21.75
N ASN A 184 -5.00 -4.56 22.00
CA ASN A 184 -6.00 -4.31 23.05
C ASN A 184 -6.09 -5.41 24.14
N ASN A 185 -5.27 -6.47 24.05
CA ASN A 185 -5.33 -7.54 25.07
C ASN A 185 -4.89 -7.09 26.47
N GLU A 186 -4.20 -5.93 26.60
CA GLU A 186 -3.73 -5.42 27.90
C GLU A 186 -4.70 -4.43 28.58
N LYS A 187 -5.77 -4.00 27.90
CA LYS A 187 -6.74 -3.06 28.50
C LYS A 187 -7.90 -3.76 29.20
N ASP A 188 -8.13 -5.05 28.94
CA ASP A 188 -9.20 -5.81 29.56
C ASP A 188 -8.76 -6.56 30.85
N ASP A 189 -7.43 -6.61 31.15
CA ASP A 189 -6.87 -7.26 32.34
C ASP A 189 -6.43 -6.28 33.45
N SER A 190 -6.86 -5.00 33.39
CA SER A 190 -6.51 -3.98 34.38
C SER A 190 -7.71 -3.36 35.10
#